data_e8b3dffec3034993af28e6f0ecd31800
#
_entry.id   e8b3dffec3034993af28e6f0ecd31800
#
_cell.length_a   1.000
_cell.length_b   1.000
_cell.length_c   1.000
_cell.angle_alpha   90.00
_cell.angle_beta   90.00
_cell.angle_gamma   90.00
#
_symmetry.space_group_name_H-M   'P 1'
#
loop_
_entity.id
_entity.type
_entity.pdbx_description
1 polymer ?
#
loop_
_entity_poly.entity_id
_entity_poly.type
_entity_poly.pdbx_seq_one_letter_code
_entity_poly.pdbx_strand_id
1 'polypeptide(L)'
;MRKLFILLFFSASSLLMAQNTNPIQEAMANYDYETALTLIDKETPTVPLLYQKGKALKSLGNNREALQVYEEVVMQDSLNPRAYIEAAECCKSLLKNKQALKYYQKAVDLNPDNKYARIQYITLLLNQRKFDEALGAVSYTHLRAHETDSYL
;
A
#
# COMPACT_ATOMS: atom_id res chain seq x y z
N MET A 1 34.96 15.02 -42.70
CA MET A 1 34.10 15.94 -41.92
C MET A 1 32.67 15.38 -41.62
N ARG A 2 32.22 14.32 -42.29
CA ARG A 2 30.86 13.74 -42.05
C ARG A 2 30.74 12.79 -40.84
N LYS A 3 31.84 12.29 -40.30
CA LYS A 3 31.84 11.33 -39.19
C LYS A 3 31.82 11.98 -37.78
N LEU A 4 32.13 13.28 -37.70
CA LEU A 4 32.17 14.01 -36.43
C LEU A 4 30.78 14.50 -35.99
N PHE A 5 29.83 14.66 -36.92
CA PHE A 5 28.47 15.12 -36.64
C PHE A 5 27.56 14.03 -36.03
N ILE A 6 27.86 12.75 -36.30
CA ILE A 6 27.03 11.64 -35.81
C ILE A 6 27.28 11.34 -34.32
N LEU A 7 28.50 11.58 -33.82
CA LEU A 7 28.85 11.37 -32.42
C LEU A 7 28.27 12.45 -31.47
N LEU A 8 28.03 13.67 -31.98
CA LEU A 8 27.41 14.73 -31.19
C LEU A 8 25.88 14.57 -31.03
N PHE A 9 25.23 13.90 -32.01
CA PHE A 9 23.79 13.65 -31.94
C PHE A 9 23.43 12.51 -30.98
N PHE A 10 24.34 11.53 -30.78
CA PHE A 10 24.12 10.41 -29.83
C PHE A 10 24.30 10.83 -28.36
N SER A 11 25.14 11.83 -28.10
CA SER A 11 25.34 12.35 -26.74
C SER A 11 24.20 13.27 -26.27
N ALA A 12 23.53 13.96 -27.20
CA ALA A 12 22.40 14.84 -26.87
C ALA A 12 21.12 14.07 -26.59
N SER A 13 20.91 12.91 -27.25
CA SER A 13 19.71 12.08 -27.01
C SER A 13 19.78 11.30 -25.72
N SER A 14 20.95 10.93 -25.21
CA SER A 14 21.09 10.28 -23.91
C SER A 14 20.93 11.24 -22.72
N LEU A 15 21.21 12.55 -22.94
CA LEU A 15 20.97 13.58 -21.91
C LEU A 15 19.50 13.96 -21.80
N LEU A 16 18.71 13.79 -22.87
CA LEU A 16 17.29 14.18 -22.88
C LEU A 16 16.37 13.13 -22.23
N MET A 17 16.83 11.88 -22.07
CA MET A 17 16.10 10.80 -21.40
C MET A 17 16.25 10.82 -19.86
N ALA A 18 17.17 11.61 -19.31
CA ALA A 18 17.46 11.67 -17.88
C ALA A 18 16.63 12.71 -17.12
N GLN A 19 15.70 13.43 -17.76
CA GLN A 19 15.06 14.61 -17.15
C GLN A 19 13.59 14.46 -16.78
N ASN A 20 13.04 13.24 -16.75
CA ASN A 20 11.62 13.08 -16.38
C ASN A 20 11.39 12.10 -15.23
N THR A 21 12.35 11.95 -14.33
CA THR A 21 12.13 11.19 -13.08
C THR A 21 11.50 12.12 -12.06
N ASN A 22 10.33 11.74 -11.56
CA ASN A 22 9.71 12.43 -10.44
C ASN A 22 10.64 12.29 -9.22
N PRO A 23 11.16 13.41 -8.65
CA PRO A 23 12.16 13.37 -7.58
C PRO A 23 11.68 12.58 -6.35
N ILE A 24 10.36 12.56 -6.09
CA ILE A 24 9.77 11.75 -5.02
C ILE A 24 9.95 10.25 -5.32
N GLN A 25 9.68 9.83 -6.57
CA GLN A 25 9.84 8.44 -6.98
C GLN A 25 11.31 8.01 -6.94
N GLU A 26 12.23 8.89 -7.31
CA GLU A 26 13.66 8.64 -7.25
C GLU A 26 14.13 8.47 -5.80
N ALA A 27 13.75 9.37 -4.90
CA ALA A 27 14.05 9.26 -3.48
C ALA A 27 13.47 7.96 -2.87
N MET A 28 12.22 7.63 -3.22
CA MET A 28 11.58 6.37 -2.79
C MET A 28 12.30 5.12 -3.33
N ALA A 29 12.78 5.14 -4.57
CA ALA A 29 13.50 4.04 -5.20
C ALA A 29 14.89 3.83 -4.58
N ASN A 30 15.53 4.92 -4.17
CA ASN A 30 16.83 4.93 -3.49
C ASN A 30 16.72 4.66 -1.97
N TYR A 31 15.52 4.40 -1.45
CA TYR A 31 15.26 4.23 -0.01
C TYR A 31 15.56 5.46 0.84
N ASP A 32 15.69 6.64 0.21
CA ASP A 32 15.85 7.93 0.88
C ASP A 32 14.48 8.49 1.30
N TYR A 33 13.92 7.87 2.32
CA TYR A 33 12.57 8.18 2.78
C TYR A 33 12.45 9.56 3.43
N GLU A 34 13.50 10.07 4.02
CA GLU A 34 13.52 11.42 4.62
C GLU A 34 13.44 12.50 3.56
N THR A 35 14.24 12.38 2.50
CA THR A 35 14.14 13.26 1.32
C THR A 35 12.77 13.12 0.64
N ALA A 36 12.27 11.89 0.49
CA ALA A 36 10.94 11.66 -0.08
C ALA A 36 9.85 12.39 0.72
N LEU A 37 9.84 12.30 2.05
CA LEU A 37 8.89 13.00 2.91
C LEU A 37 9.00 14.52 2.77
N THR A 38 10.23 15.05 2.74
CA THR A 38 10.48 16.48 2.56
C THR A 38 9.93 17.01 1.23
N LEU A 39 10.01 16.20 0.17
CA LEU A 39 9.48 16.53 -1.15
C LEU A 39 7.95 16.42 -1.18
N ILE A 40 7.39 15.35 -0.59
CA ILE A 40 5.96 15.11 -0.51
C ILE A 40 5.26 16.24 0.25
N ASP A 41 5.84 16.73 1.35
CA ASP A 41 5.22 17.77 2.18
C ASP A 41 5.15 19.15 1.49
N LYS A 42 5.81 19.32 0.34
CA LYS A 42 5.71 20.53 -0.49
C LYS A 42 4.59 20.46 -1.52
N GLU A 43 4.03 19.28 -1.74
CA GLU A 43 3.00 19.04 -2.74
C GLU A 43 1.59 19.09 -2.13
N THR A 44 0.59 19.33 -2.95
CA THR A 44 -0.81 19.23 -2.53
C THR A 44 -1.17 17.77 -2.25
N PRO A 45 -1.78 17.44 -1.10
CA PRO A 45 -2.13 16.08 -0.74
C PRO A 45 -3.11 15.45 -1.74
N THR A 46 -2.70 14.35 -2.34
CA THR A 46 -3.54 13.49 -3.18
C THR A 46 -3.47 12.06 -2.67
N VAL A 47 -4.48 11.24 -2.92
CA VAL A 47 -4.49 9.84 -2.48
C VAL A 47 -3.21 9.09 -2.86
N PRO A 48 -2.69 9.14 -4.11
CA PRO A 48 -1.42 8.50 -4.46
C PRO A 48 -0.23 9.03 -3.67
N LEU A 49 -0.20 10.34 -3.40
CA LEU A 49 0.89 10.98 -2.66
C LEU A 49 0.86 10.60 -1.18
N LEU A 50 -0.32 10.55 -0.58
CA LEU A 50 -0.52 10.06 0.79
C LEU A 50 -0.08 8.60 0.94
N TYR A 51 -0.29 7.76 -0.07
CA TYR A 51 0.26 6.39 -0.07
C TYR A 51 1.79 6.37 -0.03
N GLN A 52 2.44 7.22 -0.81
CA GLN A 52 3.91 7.30 -0.79
C GLN A 52 4.39 7.82 0.57
N LYS A 53 3.71 8.83 1.14
CA LYS A 53 3.99 9.34 2.49
C LYS A 53 3.87 8.24 3.55
N GLY A 54 2.74 7.54 3.57
CA GLY A 54 2.51 6.44 4.51
C GLY A 54 3.55 5.33 4.38
N LYS A 55 3.95 4.97 3.14
CA LYS A 55 4.99 3.99 2.88
C LYS A 55 6.36 4.45 3.40
N ALA A 56 6.76 5.70 3.15
CA ALA A 56 8.01 6.26 3.64
C ALA A 56 8.05 6.26 5.18
N LEU A 57 6.98 6.73 5.84
CA LEU A 57 6.84 6.73 7.29
C LEU A 57 6.94 5.31 7.89
N LYS A 58 6.26 4.32 7.30
CA LYS A 58 6.39 2.91 7.73
C LYS A 58 7.82 2.41 7.62
N SER A 59 8.50 2.73 6.53
CA SER A 59 9.89 2.29 6.30
C SER A 59 10.87 2.90 7.31
N LEU A 60 10.57 4.10 7.81
CA LEU A 60 11.31 4.76 8.90
C LEU A 60 10.88 4.27 10.31
N GLY A 61 9.90 3.37 10.40
CA GLY A 61 9.36 2.89 11.68
C GLY A 61 8.34 3.81 12.34
N ASN A 62 7.98 4.93 11.71
CA ASN A 62 7.02 5.92 12.21
C ASN A 62 5.56 5.45 12.01
N ASN A 63 5.25 4.27 12.58
CA ASN A 63 3.97 3.59 12.35
C ASN A 63 2.75 4.38 12.85
N ARG A 64 2.93 5.29 13.84
CA ARG A 64 1.82 6.11 14.34
C ARG A 64 1.41 7.18 13.33
N GLU A 65 2.37 7.89 12.75
CA GLU A 65 2.13 8.89 11.72
C GLU A 65 1.67 8.24 10.42
N ALA A 66 2.27 7.09 10.05
CA ALA A 66 1.81 6.31 8.91
C ALA A 66 0.34 5.90 9.04
N LEU A 67 -0.10 5.49 10.24
CA LEU A 67 -1.51 5.16 10.48
C LEU A 67 -2.41 6.37 10.23
N GLN A 68 -2.05 7.56 10.74
CA GLN A 68 -2.83 8.78 10.51
C GLN A 68 -2.96 9.10 9.02
N VAL A 69 -1.87 8.95 8.26
CA VAL A 69 -1.87 9.18 6.81
C VAL A 69 -2.79 8.17 6.10
N TYR A 70 -2.76 6.89 6.47
CA TYR A 70 -3.65 5.90 5.86
C TYR A 70 -5.12 6.07 6.29
N GLU A 71 -5.38 6.54 7.50
CA GLU A 71 -6.72 6.95 7.94
C GLU A 71 -7.23 8.14 7.12
N GLU A 72 -6.38 9.10 6.76
CA GLU A 72 -6.72 10.18 5.84
C GLU A 72 -7.07 9.65 4.44
N VAL A 73 -6.29 8.68 3.91
CA VAL A 73 -6.64 8.01 2.64
C VAL A 73 -8.01 7.36 2.72
N VAL A 74 -8.32 6.66 3.82
CA VAL A 74 -9.64 6.03 4.02
C VAL A 74 -10.77 7.06 4.08
N MET A 75 -10.53 8.25 4.64
CA MET A 75 -11.53 9.34 4.66
C MET A 75 -11.79 9.90 3.25
N GLN A 76 -10.74 10.00 2.41
CA GLN A 76 -10.87 10.49 1.03
C GLN A 76 -11.43 9.42 0.08
N ASP A 77 -11.09 8.14 0.30
CA ASP A 77 -11.51 6.99 -0.51
C ASP A 77 -11.87 5.81 0.41
N SER A 78 -13.10 5.80 0.89
CA SER A 78 -13.61 4.79 1.82
C SER A 78 -13.84 3.40 1.17
N LEU A 79 -13.74 3.29 -0.14
CA LEU A 79 -13.88 2.03 -0.88
C LEU A 79 -12.52 1.43 -1.27
N ASN A 80 -11.43 1.95 -0.75
CA ASN A 80 -10.08 1.51 -1.05
C ASN A 80 -9.61 0.40 -0.09
N PRO A 81 -9.67 -0.89 -0.48
CA PRO A 81 -9.29 -1.99 0.41
C PRO A 81 -7.82 -1.95 0.80
N ARG A 82 -6.96 -1.40 -0.06
CA ARG A 82 -5.52 -1.29 0.20
C ARG A 82 -5.23 -0.33 1.35
N ALA A 83 -5.96 0.80 1.45
CA ALA A 83 -5.78 1.74 2.55
C ALA A 83 -6.09 1.10 3.91
N TYR A 84 -7.14 0.28 3.97
CA TYR A 84 -7.48 -0.48 5.17
C TYR A 84 -6.41 -1.52 5.53
N ILE A 85 -5.81 -2.20 4.55
CA ILE A 85 -4.71 -3.15 4.79
C ILE A 85 -3.51 -2.41 5.40
N GLU A 86 -3.10 -1.30 4.82
CA GLU A 86 -1.96 -0.53 5.30
C GLU A 86 -2.20 0.04 6.71
N ALA A 87 -3.39 0.56 6.98
CA ALA A 87 -3.79 1.00 8.33
C ALA A 87 -3.76 -0.17 9.34
N ALA A 88 -4.23 -1.35 8.93
CA ALA A 88 -4.19 -2.54 9.77
C ALA A 88 -2.75 -2.97 10.09
N GLU A 89 -1.83 -2.92 9.11
CA GLU A 89 -0.41 -3.22 9.33
C GLU A 89 0.22 -2.24 10.32
N CYS A 90 -0.05 -0.95 10.20
CA CYS A 90 0.41 0.04 11.18
C CYS A 90 -0.14 -0.27 12.58
N CYS A 91 -1.43 -0.63 12.68
CA CYS A 91 -2.04 -1.02 13.95
C CYS A 91 -1.38 -2.27 14.56
N LYS A 92 -1.02 -3.28 13.75
CA LYS A 92 -0.27 -4.46 14.22
C LYS A 92 1.08 -4.07 14.79
N SER A 93 1.84 -3.24 14.05
CA SER A 93 3.14 -2.75 14.52
C SER A 93 3.04 -1.97 15.84
N LEU A 94 1.90 -1.30 16.08
CA LEU A 94 1.59 -0.59 17.31
C LEU A 94 0.93 -1.47 18.39
N LEU A 95 0.83 -2.79 18.16
CA LEU A 95 0.16 -3.75 19.04
C LEU A 95 -1.34 -3.45 19.30
N LYS A 96 -1.97 -2.66 18.43
CA LYS A 96 -3.40 -2.32 18.47
C LYS A 96 -4.25 -3.40 17.77
N ASN A 97 -4.14 -4.64 18.22
CA ASN A 97 -4.70 -5.81 17.53
C ASN A 97 -6.22 -5.74 17.30
N LYS A 98 -6.98 -5.13 18.24
CA LYS A 98 -8.44 -4.94 18.08
C LYS A 98 -8.76 -3.98 16.91
N GLN A 99 -7.98 -2.93 16.75
CA GLN A 99 -8.16 -1.97 15.66
C GLN A 99 -7.69 -2.57 14.33
N ALA A 100 -6.56 -3.27 14.32
CA ALA A 100 -6.08 -4.01 13.16
C ALA A 100 -7.13 -5.00 12.63
N LEU A 101 -7.79 -5.73 13.52
CA LEU A 101 -8.87 -6.67 13.18
C LEU A 101 -10.02 -5.98 12.42
N LYS A 102 -10.48 -4.81 12.90
CA LYS A 102 -11.54 -4.04 12.24
C LYS A 102 -11.13 -3.57 10.84
N TYR A 103 -9.89 -3.11 10.68
CA TYR A 103 -9.40 -2.67 9.38
C TYR A 103 -9.24 -3.83 8.40
N TYR A 104 -8.70 -4.98 8.83
CA TYR A 104 -8.63 -6.16 7.96
C TYR A 104 -10.01 -6.68 7.58
N GLN A 105 -10.96 -6.71 8.51
CA GLN A 105 -12.33 -7.07 8.19
C GLN A 105 -12.88 -6.18 7.09
N LYS A 106 -12.74 -4.86 7.23
CA LYS A 106 -13.22 -3.91 6.20
C LYS A 106 -12.52 -4.12 4.86
N ALA A 107 -11.22 -4.41 4.86
CA ALA A 107 -10.48 -4.72 3.63
C ALA A 107 -11.00 -6.00 2.96
N VAL A 108 -11.33 -7.04 3.73
CA VAL A 108 -11.91 -8.31 3.23
C VAL A 108 -13.33 -8.09 2.71
N ASP A 109 -14.15 -7.28 3.41
CA ASP A 109 -15.51 -6.94 2.96
C ASP A 109 -15.49 -6.24 1.59
N LEU A 110 -14.50 -5.34 1.36
CA LEU A 110 -14.34 -4.60 0.11
C LEU A 110 -13.70 -5.44 -1.00
N ASN A 111 -12.79 -6.33 -0.67
CA ASN A 111 -12.11 -7.22 -1.60
C ASN A 111 -11.94 -8.62 -0.99
N PRO A 112 -12.97 -9.48 -1.08
CA PRO A 112 -12.94 -10.83 -0.53
C PRO A 112 -11.88 -11.74 -1.14
N ASP A 113 -11.42 -11.45 -2.37
CA ASP A 113 -10.43 -12.25 -3.07
C ASP A 113 -8.98 -11.93 -2.66
N ASN A 114 -8.79 -10.89 -1.84
CA ASN A 114 -7.49 -10.56 -1.31
C ASN A 114 -7.04 -11.58 -0.25
N LYS A 115 -6.28 -12.58 -0.72
CA LYS A 115 -5.77 -13.68 0.13
C LYS A 115 -4.96 -13.17 1.33
N TYR A 116 -4.15 -12.12 1.13
CA TYR A 116 -3.32 -11.57 2.20
C TYR A 116 -4.17 -10.99 3.33
N ALA A 117 -5.09 -10.07 3.01
CA ALA A 117 -5.96 -9.45 4.00
C ALA A 117 -6.76 -10.49 4.79
N ARG A 118 -7.28 -11.50 4.09
CA ARG A 118 -8.03 -12.60 4.68
C ARG A 118 -7.21 -13.44 5.64
N ILE A 119 -5.99 -13.83 5.26
CA ILE A 119 -5.09 -14.59 6.12
C ILE A 119 -4.76 -13.77 7.39
N GLN A 120 -4.46 -12.49 7.26
CA GLN A 120 -4.19 -11.62 8.40
C GLN A 120 -5.40 -11.47 9.32
N TYR A 121 -6.60 -11.33 8.75
CA TYR A 121 -7.85 -11.26 9.48
C TYR A 121 -8.09 -12.54 10.32
N ILE A 122 -8.02 -13.71 9.65
CA ILE A 122 -8.19 -15.02 10.32
C ILE A 122 -7.14 -15.22 11.43
N THR A 123 -5.88 -14.89 11.15
CA THR A 123 -4.79 -14.99 12.12
C THR A 123 -5.06 -14.16 13.37
N LEU A 124 -5.55 -12.93 13.21
CA LEU A 124 -5.91 -12.08 14.36
C LEU A 124 -7.11 -12.60 15.12
N LEU A 125 -8.11 -13.18 14.45
CA LEU A 125 -9.24 -13.83 15.10
C LEU A 125 -8.79 -15.01 15.97
N LEU A 126 -7.94 -15.89 15.41
CA LEU A 126 -7.38 -17.04 16.15
C LEU A 126 -6.56 -16.58 17.36
N ASN A 127 -5.74 -15.55 17.22
CA ASN A 127 -4.95 -14.99 18.32
C ASN A 127 -5.84 -14.39 19.43
N GLN A 128 -7.04 -13.93 19.08
CA GLN A 128 -8.04 -13.44 20.03
C GLN A 128 -8.99 -14.54 20.52
N ARG A 129 -8.75 -15.81 20.16
CA ARG A 129 -9.58 -16.98 20.46
C ARG A 129 -11.02 -16.88 19.95
N LYS A 130 -11.24 -16.14 18.87
CA LYS A 130 -12.54 -15.98 18.21
C LYS A 130 -12.72 -17.05 17.13
N PHE A 131 -12.81 -18.30 17.58
CA PHE A 131 -12.74 -19.46 16.69
C PHE A 131 -13.95 -19.56 15.74
N ASP A 132 -15.15 -19.21 16.20
CA ASP A 132 -16.37 -19.26 15.38
C ASP A 132 -16.32 -18.21 14.25
N GLU A 133 -15.86 -16.98 14.56
CA GLU A 133 -15.66 -15.95 13.56
C GLU A 133 -14.56 -16.35 12.53
N ALA A 134 -13.47 -16.95 13.01
CA ALA A 134 -12.40 -17.43 12.15
C ALA A 134 -12.89 -18.55 11.21
N LEU A 135 -13.68 -19.50 11.72
CA LEU A 135 -14.27 -20.58 10.94
C LEU A 135 -15.23 -20.02 9.87
N GLY A 136 -16.07 -19.05 10.22
CA GLY A 136 -16.94 -18.36 9.28
C GLY A 136 -16.17 -17.66 8.17
N ALA A 137 -15.06 -16.98 8.51
CA ALA A 137 -14.20 -16.32 7.53
C ALA A 137 -13.52 -17.31 6.57
N VAL A 138 -13.19 -18.52 7.02
CA VAL A 138 -12.65 -19.60 6.16
C VAL A 138 -13.74 -20.19 5.28
N SER A 139 -14.92 -20.49 5.82
CA SER A 139 -16.03 -21.12 5.11
C SER A 139 -16.54 -20.27 3.95
N TYR A 140 -16.66 -18.96 4.14
CA TYR A 140 -17.07 -18.03 3.12
C TYR A 140 -16.18 -18.09 1.86
N THR A 141 -14.91 -18.41 2.03
CA THR A 141 -13.97 -18.51 0.91
C THR A 141 -14.12 -19.80 0.11
N HIS A 142 -14.51 -20.90 0.75
CA HIS A 142 -14.75 -22.16 0.09
C HIS A 142 -16.02 -22.11 -0.79
N LEU A 143 -17.08 -21.51 -0.27
CA LEU A 143 -18.34 -21.39 -1.03
C LEU A 143 -18.16 -20.56 -2.29
N ARG A 144 -17.43 -19.45 -2.22
CA ARG A 144 -17.20 -18.57 -3.37
C ARG A 144 -16.25 -19.17 -4.40
N ALA A 145 -15.24 -19.94 -3.99
CA ALA A 145 -14.37 -20.66 -4.92
C ALA A 145 -15.14 -21.68 -5.75
N HIS A 146 -16.10 -22.38 -5.13
CA HIS A 146 -16.97 -23.33 -5.83
C HIS A 146 -17.97 -22.65 -6.79
N GLU A 147 -18.43 -21.45 -6.49
CA GLU A 147 -19.32 -20.71 -7.39
C GLU A 147 -18.59 -20.26 -8.68
N THR A 148 -17.33 -19.84 -8.58
CA THR A 148 -16.54 -19.45 -9.75
C THR A 148 -16.15 -20.64 -10.65
N ASP A 149 -15.88 -21.81 -10.07
CA ASP A 149 -15.56 -23.03 -10.82
C ASP A 149 -16.79 -23.66 -11.55
N SER A 150 -18.01 -23.30 -11.13
CA SER A 150 -19.24 -23.82 -11.76
C SER A 150 -19.66 -23.05 -13.01
N TYR A 151 -19.00 -21.96 -13.36
CA TYR A 151 -19.26 -21.14 -14.56
C TYR A 151 -18.19 -21.29 -15.66
N LEU A 152 -17.24 -22.22 -15.50
CA LEU A 152 -16.25 -22.62 -16.51
C LEU A 152 -16.57 -24.01 -17.07
#